data_d0e4f0d8dadcd212e8b1e9b858a1f89f
#
_entry.id   d0e4f0d8dadcd212e8b1e9b858a1f89f
#
_cell.length_a   1.000
_cell.length_b   1.000
_cell.length_c   1.000
_cell.angle_alpha   90.00
_cell.angle_beta   90.00
_cell.angle_gamma   90.00
#
_symmetry.space_group_name_H-M   'P 1'
#
loop_
_entity.id
_entity.type
_entity.pdbx_description
1 polymer ?
#
loop_
_entity_poly.entity_id
_entity_poly.type
_entity_poly.pdbx_seq_one_letter_code
_entity_poly.pdbx_strand_id
1 'polypeptide(L)'
;GAGKGDGAMDAANLIKPALARGELHCIGATTLDEYRKYVEKDAALARRFQPVLVDEPSVADTISILRGIKEKYELHHGVRIADAALVAAATLSNRYITDRFLPDKAIDLMDEAASRLRMQVDSKPEELDALDRDILQKQIEVEALKMEDDAASKTRLTALEKALADLHDRSSELNAQWQAERDKLASARDLKEKLDRARA
;
A
#
# COMPACT_ATOMS: atom_id res chain seq x y z
N GLY A 1 -7.21 0.39 27.31
CA GLY A 1 -7.37 1.52 28.13
C GLY A 1 -8.08 2.73 27.57
N ALA A 2 -9.34 2.61 27.12
CA ALA A 2 -10.13 3.79 26.83
C ALA A 2 -10.34 4.56 28.14
N GLY A 3 -9.60 5.64 28.37
CA GLY A 3 -9.92 6.59 29.42
C GLY A 3 -8.91 6.83 30.53
N LYS A 4 -7.61 6.62 30.33
CA LYS A 4 -6.61 7.18 31.25
C LYS A 4 -6.04 8.49 30.71
N GLY A 5 -6.86 9.57 30.85
CA GLY A 5 -6.35 10.92 31.06
C GLY A 5 -6.70 11.32 32.51
N ASP A 6 -5.83 12.04 33.20
CA ASP A 6 -6.12 12.58 34.53
C ASP A 6 -7.43 13.40 34.45
N GLY A 7 -8.49 12.90 35.10
CA GLY A 7 -9.81 13.54 35.13
C GLY A 7 -10.90 12.93 34.26
N ALA A 8 -10.63 11.92 33.43
CA ALA A 8 -11.67 11.22 32.68
C ALA A 8 -12.34 10.15 33.56
N MET A 9 -13.68 10.13 33.57
CA MET A 9 -14.43 9.03 34.19
C MET A 9 -14.00 7.71 33.51
N ASP A 10 -13.46 6.79 34.28
CA ASP A 10 -12.99 5.50 33.79
C ASP A 10 -14.18 4.74 33.19
N ALA A 11 -14.16 4.52 31.86
CA ALA A 11 -15.21 3.81 31.14
C ALA A 11 -15.51 2.43 31.77
N ALA A 12 -14.50 1.79 32.40
CA ALA A 12 -14.68 0.56 33.14
C ALA A 12 -15.67 0.70 34.28
N ASN A 13 -15.68 1.82 35.00
CA ASN A 13 -16.60 2.05 36.13
C ASN A 13 -18.05 2.26 35.66
N LEU A 14 -18.27 2.75 34.45
CA LEU A 14 -19.60 2.90 33.83
C LEU A 14 -20.21 1.55 33.45
N ILE A 15 -19.40 0.61 32.95
CA ILE A 15 -19.90 -0.68 32.45
C ILE A 15 -20.00 -1.75 33.56
N LYS A 16 -19.25 -1.64 34.67
CA LYS A 16 -19.26 -2.61 35.76
C LYS A 16 -20.65 -2.92 36.31
N PRO A 17 -21.55 -1.97 36.56
CA PRO A 17 -22.90 -2.27 37.05
C PRO A 17 -23.74 -3.08 36.03
N ALA A 18 -23.68 -2.75 34.76
CA ALA A 18 -24.43 -3.46 33.74
C ALA A 18 -23.89 -4.88 33.51
N LEU A 19 -22.57 -5.04 33.51
CA LEU A 19 -21.92 -6.37 33.53
C LEU A 19 -22.32 -7.20 34.77
N ALA A 20 -22.43 -6.54 35.91
CA ALA A 20 -22.80 -7.20 37.16
C ALA A 20 -24.22 -7.77 37.15
N ARG A 21 -25.14 -7.08 36.47
CA ARG A 21 -26.54 -7.49 36.35
C ARG A 21 -26.79 -8.44 35.15
N GLY A 22 -25.74 -8.72 34.33
CA GLY A 22 -25.90 -9.53 33.13
C GLY A 22 -26.64 -8.82 31.99
N GLU A 23 -26.80 -7.50 32.08
CA GLU A 23 -27.47 -6.67 31.07
C GLU A 23 -26.57 -6.39 29.85
N LEU A 24 -25.26 -6.54 30.02
CA LEU A 24 -24.26 -6.29 28.99
C LEU A 24 -23.39 -7.52 28.74
N HIS A 25 -23.30 -7.95 27.50
CA HIS A 25 -22.32 -8.91 27.03
C HIS A 25 -21.20 -8.14 26.32
N CYS A 26 -19.97 -8.33 26.73
CA CYS A 26 -18.83 -7.57 26.25
C CYS A 26 -17.68 -8.51 25.90
N ILE A 27 -17.06 -8.25 24.74
CA ILE A 27 -15.77 -8.84 24.35
C ILE A 27 -14.76 -7.71 24.36
N GLY A 28 -13.70 -7.88 25.17
CA GLY A 28 -12.62 -6.90 25.27
C GLY A 28 -11.31 -7.50 24.75
N ALA A 29 -10.49 -6.68 24.10
CA ALA A 29 -9.14 -7.03 23.70
C ALA A 29 -8.14 -6.11 24.42
N THR A 30 -7.03 -6.69 24.88
CA THR A 30 -5.98 -5.95 25.59
C THR A 30 -4.65 -6.72 25.46
N THR A 31 -3.55 -6.10 25.84
CA THR A 31 -2.25 -6.78 25.94
C THR A 31 -2.12 -7.54 27.28
N LEU A 32 -1.21 -8.51 27.35
CA LEU A 32 -0.96 -9.26 28.58
C LEU A 32 -0.53 -8.34 29.74
N ASP A 33 0.28 -7.33 29.45
CA ASP A 33 0.75 -6.39 30.48
C ASP A 33 -0.37 -5.48 30.96
N GLU A 34 -1.24 -5.01 30.10
CA GLU A 34 -2.42 -4.24 30.50
C GLU A 34 -3.43 -5.10 31.24
N TYR A 35 -3.64 -6.35 30.81
CA TYR A 35 -4.50 -7.29 31.52
C TYR A 35 -4.04 -7.47 32.96
N ARG A 36 -2.75 -7.81 33.18
CA ARG A 36 -2.15 -7.96 34.52
C ARG A 36 -2.24 -6.69 35.35
N LYS A 37 -2.06 -5.54 34.72
CA LYS A 37 -2.03 -4.24 35.41
C LYS A 37 -3.41 -3.75 35.81
N TYR A 38 -4.41 -3.96 34.98
CA TYR A 38 -5.73 -3.32 35.12
C TYR A 38 -6.90 -4.27 35.30
N VAL A 39 -6.92 -5.44 34.67
CA VAL A 39 -8.05 -6.37 34.73
C VAL A 39 -7.87 -7.38 35.86
N GLU A 40 -6.72 -8.01 35.94
CA GLU A 40 -6.45 -9.04 36.96
C GLU A 40 -6.52 -8.49 38.39
N LYS A 41 -6.10 -7.26 38.59
CA LYS A 41 -6.14 -6.57 39.89
C LYS A 41 -7.54 -6.06 40.29
N ASP A 42 -8.44 -5.98 39.34
CA ASP A 42 -9.82 -5.56 39.58
C ASP A 42 -10.73 -6.79 39.73
N ALA A 43 -10.99 -7.17 40.98
CA ALA A 43 -11.81 -8.34 41.30
C ALA A 43 -13.22 -8.31 40.65
N ALA A 44 -13.75 -7.11 40.36
CA ALA A 44 -15.03 -6.97 39.72
C ALA A 44 -14.99 -7.31 38.21
N LEU A 45 -13.90 -6.99 37.53
CA LEU A 45 -13.67 -7.36 36.13
C LEU A 45 -13.20 -8.81 36.00
N ALA A 46 -12.21 -9.23 36.81
CA ALA A 46 -11.62 -10.56 36.73
C ALA A 46 -12.66 -11.70 36.89
N ARG A 47 -13.70 -11.50 37.72
CA ARG A 47 -14.78 -12.49 37.92
C ARG A 47 -15.82 -12.51 36.79
N ARG A 48 -15.80 -11.53 35.87
CA ARG A 48 -16.84 -11.35 34.83
C ARG A 48 -16.34 -11.59 33.41
N PHE A 49 -15.02 -11.65 33.25
CA PHE A 49 -14.39 -11.95 31.97
C PHE A 49 -13.65 -13.28 32.02
N GLN A 50 -13.95 -14.14 31.07
CA GLN A 50 -13.15 -15.32 30.79
C GLN A 50 -11.97 -14.92 29.93
N PRO A 51 -10.71 -15.04 30.40
CA PRO A 51 -9.55 -14.74 29.57
C PRO A 51 -9.38 -15.79 28.47
N VAL A 52 -9.15 -15.31 27.25
CA VAL A 52 -8.79 -16.13 26.09
C VAL A 52 -7.45 -15.61 25.59
N LEU A 53 -6.42 -16.43 25.74
CA LEU A 53 -5.09 -16.09 25.22
C LEU A 53 -5.07 -16.29 23.70
N VAL A 54 -4.60 -15.29 22.99
CA VAL A 54 -4.39 -15.34 21.54
C VAL A 54 -2.89 -15.31 21.29
N ASP A 55 -2.33 -16.45 20.93
CA ASP A 55 -0.92 -16.59 20.62
C ASP A 55 -0.60 -16.12 19.19
N GLU A 56 0.68 -15.82 18.95
CA GLU A 56 1.19 -15.52 17.60
C GLU A 56 1.02 -16.76 16.72
N PRO A 57 0.39 -16.64 15.52
CA PRO A 57 0.24 -17.78 14.61
C PRO A 57 1.59 -18.24 14.07
N SER A 58 1.67 -19.52 13.74
CA SER A 58 2.84 -20.06 13.03
C SER A 58 2.99 -19.48 11.62
N VAL A 59 4.17 -19.68 11.01
CA VAL A 59 4.38 -19.27 9.59
C VAL A 59 3.39 -19.99 8.67
N ALA A 60 3.06 -21.26 8.92
CA ALA A 60 2.10 -22.03 8.12
C ALA A 60 0.67 -21.47 8.27
N ASP A 61 0.25 -21.13 9.49
CA ASP A 61 -1.05 -20.51 9.75
C ASP A 61 -1.11 -19.11 9.10
N THR A 62 -0.02 -18.35 9.19
CA THR A 62 0.10 -17.03 8.55
C THR A 62 -0.06 -17.11 7.04
N ILE A 63 0.56 -18.09 6.37
CA ILE A 63 0.37 -18.32 4.92
C ILE A 63 -1.12 -18.57 4.61
N SER A 64 -1.79 -19.36 5.44
CA SER A 64 -3.22 -19.62 5.27
C SER A 64 -4.08 -18.36 5.46
N ILE A 65 -3.75 -17.52 6.43
CA ILE A 65 -4.38 -16.20 6.64
C ILE A 65 -4.15 -15.30 5.42
N LEU A 66 -2.91 -15.18 4.94
CA LEU A 66 -2.59 -14.37 3.76
C LEU A 66 -3.34 -14.82 2.51
N ARG A 67 -3.49 -16.14 2.30
CA ARG A 67 -4.31 -16.69 1.21
C ARG A 67 -5.77 -16.26 1.32
N GLY A 68 -6.31 -16.23 2.54
CA GLY A 68 -7.70 -15.81 2.81
C GLY A 68 -7.96 -14.34 2.52
N ILE A 69 -6.98 -13.46 2.70
CA ILE A 69 -7.12 -12.01 2.48
C ILE A 69 -6.58 -11.54 1.13
N LYS A 70 -5.85 -12.40 0.40
CA LYS A 70 -5.18 -12.11 -0.88
C LYS A 70 -6.07 -11.36 -1.86
N GLU A 71 -7.28 -11.84 -2.11
CA GLU A 71 -8.18 -11.25 -3.12
C GLU A 71 -8.52 -9.80 -2.82
N LYS A 72 -8.69 -9.44 -1.53
CA LYS A 72 -8.96 -8.06 -1.10
C LYS A 72 -7.78 -7.13 -1.40
N TYR A 73 -6.56 -7.59 -1.16
CA TYR A 73 -5.35 -6.82 -1.46
C TYR A 73 -5.09 -6.71 -2.95
N GLU A 74 -5.30 -7.78 -3.72
CA GLU A 74 -5.23 -7.75 -5.18
C GLU A 74 -6.21 -6.73 -5.78
N LEU A 75 -7.44 -6.68 -5.24
CA LEU A 75 -8.44 -5.70 -5.66
C LEU A 75 -8.04 -4.28 -5.30
N HIS A 76 -7.59 -4.08 -4.05
CA HIS A 76 -7.21 -2.75 -3.54
C HIS A 76 -6.06 -2.14 -4.32
N HIS A 77 -4.99 -2.91 -4.55
CA HIS A 77 -3.80 -2.42 -5.25
C HIS A 77 -3.90 -2.57 -6.77
N GLY A 78 -4.83 -3.36 -7.29
CA GLY A 78 -4.96 -3.62 -8.72
C GLY A 78 -3.80 -4.44 -9.30
N VAL A 79 -3.12 -5.24 -8.47
CA VAL A 79 -2.00 -6.10 -8.84
C VAL A 79 -2.32 -7.56 -8.55
N ARG A 80 -1.64 -8.48 -9.22
CA ARG A 80 -1.75 -9.91 -8.94
C ARG A 80 -0.67 -10.34 -7.95
N ILE A 81 -1.06 -11.06 -6.90
CA ILE A 81 -0.16 -11.58 -5.88
C ILE A 81 0.02 -13.09 -6.09
N ALA A 82 1.21 -13.54 -6.40
CA ALA A 82 1.51 -14.97 -6.54
C ALA A 82 1.54 -15.67 -5.18
N ASP A 83 1.18 -16.96 -5.13
CA ASP A 83 1.24 -17.75 -3.89
C ASP A 83 2.66 -17.80 -3.30
N ALA A 84 3.67 -17.90 -4.16
CA ALA A 84 5.07 -17.84 -3.73
C ALA A 84 5.43 -16.52 -3.01
N ALA A 85 4.79 -15.41 -3.37
CA ALA A 85 4.99 -14.12 -2.69
C ALA A 85 4.40 -14.14 -1.28
N LEU A 86 3.26 -14.80 -1.06
CA LEU A 86 2.66 -14.97 0.27
C LEU A 86 3.55 -15.83 1.17
N VAL A 87 4.08 -16.93 0.64
CA VAL A 87 5.03 -17.79 1.36
C VAL A 87 6.30 -17.00 1.71
N ALA A 88 6.83 -16.22 0.76
CA ALA A 88 8.00 -15.37 1.00
C ALA A 88 7.70 -14.30 2.04
N ALA A 89 6.56 -13.62 1.98
CA ALA A 89 6.16 -12.59 2.95
C ALA A 89 6.11 -13.16 4.37
N ALA A 90 5.47 -14.31 4.58
CA ALA A 90 5.39 -14.94 5.89
C ALA A 90 6.77 -15.40 6.40
N THR A 91 7.58 -16.02 5.53
CA THR A 91 8.87 -16.58 5.92
C THR A 91 9.91 -15.48 6.19
N LEU A 92 10.01 -14.49 5.29
CA LEU A 92 11.00 -13.42 5.40
C LEU A 92 10.65 -12.45 6.53
N SER A 93 9.37 -12.09 6.71
CA SER A 93 8.96 -11.25 7.82
C SER A 93 9.24 -11.93 9.16
N ASN A 94 8.97 -13.23 9.29
CA ASN A 94 9.28 -13.98 10.50
C ASN A 94 10.78 -14.00 10.81
N ARG A 95 11.61 -14.10 9.76
CA ARG A 95 13.07 -14.19 9.91
C ARG A 95 13.75 -12.85 10.18
N TYR A 96 13.31 -11.78 9.52
CA TYR A 96 14.04 -10.51 9.50
C TYR A 96 13.36 -9.38 10.27
N ILE A 97 12.04 -9.47 10.54
CA ILE A 97 11.31 -8.46 11.32
C ILE A 97 11.06 -9.02 12.71
N THR A 98 11.83 -8.51 13.68
CA THR A 98 11.84 -9.03 15.07
C THR A 98 11.04 -8.19 16.07
N ASP A 99 10.68 -6.97 15.69
CA ASP A 99 9.96 -6.00 16.53
C ASP A 99 8.44 -6.04 16.35
N ARG A 100 7.93 -6.95 15.51
CA ARG A 100 6.51 -7.15 15.22
C ARG A 100 6.17 -8.64 15.21
N PHE A 101 4.88 -8.93 15.35
CA PHE A 101 4.34 -10.28 15.40
C PHE A 101 3.63 -10.69 14.10
N LEU A 102 3.59 -11.99 13.84
CA LEU A 102 2.72 -12.56 12.82
C LEU A 102 1.25 -12.49 13.29
N PRO A 103 0.27 -12.33 12.40
CA PRO A 103 0.41 -12.23 10.93
C PRO A 103 0.72 -10.81 10.43
N ASP A 104 0.64 -9.78 11.28
CA ASP A 104 0.67 -8.37 10.90
C ASP A 104 1.91 -7.99 10.09
N LYS A 105 3.11 -8.38 10.55
CA LYS A 105 4.36 -8.10 9.82
C LYS A 105 4.41 -8.71 8.41
N ALA A 106 3.74 -9.83 8.20
CA ALA A 106 3.65 -10.46 6.88
C ALA A 106 2.61 -9.79 5.99
N ILE A 107 1.51 -9.33 6.58
CA ILE A 107 0.48 -8.54 5.90
C ILE A 107 1.08 -7.20 5.44
N ASP A 108 1.77 -6.49 6.33
CA ASP A 108 2.43 -5.22 6.02
C ASP A 108 3.45 -5.37 4.89
N LEU A 109 4.26 -6.45 4.92
CA LEU A 109 5.24 -6.71 3.86
C LEU A 109 4.58 -6.98 2.50
N MET A 110 3.48 -7.72 2.49
CA MET A 110 2.68 -7.97 1.29
C MET A 110 2.03 -6.68 0.77
N ASP A 111 1.47 -5.87 1.65
CA ASP A 111 0.83 -4.60 1.33
C ASP A 111 1.82 -3.59 0.74
N GLU A 112 2.96 -3.42 1.38
CA GLU A 112 4.03 -2.53 0.91
C GLU A 112 4.59 -2.98 -0.45
N ALA A 113 4.81 -4.29 -0.64
CA ALA A 113 5.27 -4.82 -1.91
C ALA A 113 4.25 -4.60 -3.05
N ALA A 114 2.96 -4.80 -2.77
CA ALA A 114 1.88 -4.56 -3.71
C ALA A 114 1.75 -3.06 -4.04
N SER A 115 1.88 -2.19 -3.05
CA SER A 115 1.86 -0.73 -3.20
C SER A 115 3.01 -0.24 -4.08
N ARG A 116 4.24 -0.74 -3.83
CA ARG A 116 5.41 -0.41 -4.66
C ARG A 116 5.25 -0.85 -6.11
N LEU A 117 4.76 -2.08 -6.31
CA LEU A 117 4.52 -2.58 -7.66
C LEU A 117 3.48 -1.73 -8.39
N ARG A 118 2.40 -1.36 -7.71
CA ARG A 118 1.40 -0.44 -8.26
C ARG A 118 2.01 0.90 -8.64
N MET A 119 2.84 1.48 -7.78
CA MET A 119 3.51 2.75 -8.04
C MET A 119 4.43 2.67 -9.27
N GLN A 120 5.12 1.54 -9.47
CA GLN A 120 5.92 1.29 -10.66
C GLN A 120 5.07 1.22 -11.95
N VAL A 121 3.92 0.56 -11.89
CA VAL A 121 2.98 0.47 -13.03
C VAL A 121 2.36 1.83 -13.36
N ASP A 122 2.04 2.64 -12.34
CA ASP A 122 1.46 3.97 -12.53
C ASP A 122 2.51 5.03 -12.91
N SER A 123 3.80 4.76 -12.65
CA SER A 123 4.90 5.68 -12.96
C SER A 123 5.23 5.70 -14.45
N LYS A 124 5.65 6.88 -14.92
CA LYS A 124 6.12 7.05 -16.28
C LYS A 124 7.39 6.21 -16.51
N PRO A 125 7.50 5.47 -17.63
CA PRO A 125 8.70 4.70 -17.96
C PRO A 125 9.94 5.58 -17.96
N GLU A 126 11.07 5.08 -17.47
CA GLU A 126 12.34 5.82 -17.42
C GLU A 126 12.81 6.28 -18.79
N GLU A 127 12.56 5.47 -19.84
CA GLU A 127 12.86 5.82 -21.24
C GLU A 127 12.11 7.07 -21.69
N LEU A 128 10.82 7.16 -21.34
CA LEU A 128 9.97 8.29 -21.71
C LEU A 128 10.35 9.55 -20.92
N ASP A 129 10.74 9.39 -19.66
CA ASP A 129 11.21 10.49 -18.83
C ASP A 129 12.57 11.04 -19.30
N ALA A 130 13.46 10.15 -19.78
CA ALA A 130 14.73 10.53 -20.38
C ALA A 130 14.53 11.30 -21.71
N LEU A 131 13.61 10.83 -22.55
CA LEU A 131 13.24 11.53 -23.80
C LEU A 131 12.67 12.92 -23.55
N ASP A 132 11.80 13.08 -22.54
CA ASP A 132 11.25 14.39 -22.21
C ASP A 132 12.32 15.38 -21.72
N ARG A 133 13.29 14.88 -20.95
CA ARG A 133 14.44 15.71 -20.51
C ARG A 133 15.30 16.13 -21.70
N ASP A 134 15.54 15.23 -22.65
CA ASP A 134 16.30 15.52 -23.85
C ASP A 134 15.58 16.54 -24.77
N ILE A 135 14.27 16.39 -24.92
CA ILE A 135 13.40 17.34 -25.62
C ILE A 135 13.49 18.73 -24.98
N LEU A 136 13.32 18.81 -23.66
CA LEU A 136 13.39 20.08 -22.92
C LEU A 136 14.76 20.75 -23.08
N GLN A 137 15.86 19.99 -22.98
CA GLN A 137 17.20 20.51 -23.16
C GLN A 137 17.41 21.08 -24.57
N LYS A 138 16.95 20.36 -25.60
CA LYS A 138 17.06 20.83 -26.99
C LYS A 138 16.14 22.02 -27.29
N GLN A 139 14.97 22.08 -26.66
CA GLN A 139 14.10 23.25 -26.76
C GLN A 139 14.75 24.51 -26.20
N ILE A 140 15.43 24.42 -25.06
CA ILE A 140 16.18 25.54 -24.46
C ILE A 140 17.31 25.97 -25.42
N GLU A 141 18.03 25.03 -26.03
CA GLU A 141 19.10 25.33 -27.00
C GLU A 141 18.55 25.99 -28.27
N VAL A 142 17.41 25.54 -28.78
CA VAL A 142 16.71 26.14 -29.93
C VAL A 142 16.31 27.60 -29.61
N GLU A 143 15.75 27.87 -28.44
CA GLU A 143 15.36 29.24 -28.08
C GLU A 143 16.59 30.16 -27.92
N ALA A 144 17.71 29.64 -27.41
CA ALA A 144 18.96 30.39 -27.35
C ALA A 144 19.52 30.73 -28.76
N LEU A 145 19.52 29.74 -29.69
CA LEU A 145 20.04 29.94 -31.05
C LEU A 145 19.15 30.84 -31.92
N LYS A 146 17.85 30.95 -31.62
CA LYS A 146 16.95 31.90 -32.31
C LYS A 146 17.32 33.36 -32.05
N MET A 147 18.06 33.65 -30.99
CA MET A 147 18.51 34.99 -30.67
C MET A 147 19.81 35.36 -31.36
N GLU A 148 20.46 34.41 -32.08
CA GLU A 148 21.73 34.61 -32.76
C GLU A 148 21.50 34.71 -34.27
N ASP A 149 22.23 35.65 -34.94
CA ASP A 149 22.02 35.96 -36.37
C ASP A 149 23.10 35.41 -37.31
N ASP A 150 24.12 34.74 -36.77
CA ASP A 150 25.21 34.21 -37.58
C ASP A 150 24.85 32.94 -38.36
N ALA A 151 25.56 32.68 -39.48
CA ALA A 151 25.27 31.57 -40.39
C ALA A 151 25.49 30.16 -39.74
N ALA A 152 26.41 30.05 -38.77
CA ALA A 152 26.68 28.80 -38.11
C ALA A 152 25.53 28.44 -37.13
N SER A 153 25.03 29.40 -36.40
CA SER A 153 23.88 29.28 -35.52
C SER A 153 22.60 28.91 -36.27
N LYS A 154 22.37 29.48 -37.45
CA LYS A 154 21.24 29.11 -38.31
C LYS A 154 21.29 27.67 -38.83
N THR A 155 22.49 27.20 -39.19
CA THR A 155 22.67 25.81 -39.64
C THR A 155 22.44 24.83 -38.47
N ARG A 156 22.93 25.16 -37.27
CA ARG A 156 22.73 24.38 -36.05
C ARG A 156 21.26 24.37 -35.64
N LEU A 157 20.56 25.50 -35.74
CA LEU A 157 19.15 25.61 -35.45
C LEU A 157 18.31 24.66 -36.31
N THR A 158 18.51 24.64 -37.63
CA THR A 158 17.77 23.72 -38.52
C THR A 158 18.05 22.24 -38.22
N ALA A 159 19.27 21.89 -37.84
CA ALA A 159 19.61 20.52 -37.45
C ALA A 159 18.95 20.14 -36.13
N LEU A 160 18.92 21.05 -35.15
CA LEU A 160 18.27 20.84 -33.85
C LEU A 160 16.75 20.77 -33.97
N GLU A 161 16.11 21.61 -34.78
CA GLU A 161 14.66 21.55 -35.03
C GLU A 161 14.24 20.21 -35.64
N LYS A 162 15.05 19.66 -36.55
CA LYS A 162 14.81 18.33 -37.12
C LYS A 162 14.95 17.24 -36.03
N ALA A 163 16.03 17.27 -35.27
CA ALA A 163 16.25 16.32 -34.16
C ALA A 163 15.15 16.38 -33.10
N LEU A 164 14.61 17.58 -32.88
CA LEU A 164 13.55 17.82 -31.93
C LEU A 164 12.21 17.24 -32.44
N ALA A 165 11.93 17.36 -33.73
CA ALA A 165 10.77 16.72 -34.36
C ALA A 165 10.84 15.18 -34.23
N ASP A 166 11.99 14.57 -34.57
CA ASP A 166 12.20 13.12 -34.45
C ASP A 166 12.02 12.63 -32.98
N LEU A 167 12.50 13.41 -32.00
CA LEU A 167 12.31 13.08 -30.56
C LEU A 167 10.85 13.25 -30.12
N HIS A 168 10.14 14.25 -30.59
CA HIS A 168 8.72 14.43 -30.31
C HIS A 168 7.87 13.28 -30.87
N ASP A 169 8.14 12.85 -32.09
CA ASP A 169 7.46 11.71 -32.68
C ASP A 169 7.67 10.43 -31.86
N ARG A 170 8.91 10.16 -31.48
CA ARG A 170 9.27 9.02 -30.65
C ARG A 170 8.63 9.10 -29.25
N SER A 171 8.65 10.27 -28.60
CA SER A 171 8.00 10.47 -27.29
C SER A 171 6.48 10.28 -27.40
N SER A 172 5.86 10.77 -28.47
CA SER A 172 4.43 10.59 -28.74
C SER A 172 4.05 9.12 -28.90
N GLU A 173 4.84 8.36 -29.66
CA GLU A 173 4.61 6.92 -29.87
C GLU A 173 4.72 6.13 -28.55
N LEU A 174 5.81 6.34 -27.79
CA LEU A 174 6.00 5.66 -26.50
C LEU A 174 4.94 6.06 -25.48
N ASN A 175 4.53 7.33 -25.46
CA ASN A 175 3.48 7.80 -24.57
C ASN A 175 2.12 7.16 -24.92
N ALA A 176 1.80 7.01 -26.21
CA ALA A 176 0.59 6.33 -26.65
C ALA A 176 0.60 4.84 -26.26
N GLN A 177 1.72 4.15 -26.40
CA GLN A 177 1.88 2.77 -25.99
C GLN A 177 1.69 2.62 -24.46
N TRP A 178 2.35 3.45 -23.67
CA TRP A 178 2.23 3.44 -22.22
C TRP A 178 0.80 3.74 -21.75
N GLN A 179 0.13 4.72 -22.36
CA GLN A 179 -1.27 5.02 -22.03
C GLN A 179 -2.20 3.85 -22.38
N ALA A 180 -2.01 3.22 -23.54
CA ALA A 180 -2.80 2.06 -23.94
C ALA A 180 -2.62 0.86 -22.99
N GLU A 181 -1.43 0.65 -22.46
CA GLU A 181 -1.16 -0.37 -21.45
C GLU A 181 -1.84 -0.04 -20.10
N ARG A 182 -1.75 1.20 -19.65
CA ARG A 182 -2.46 1.66 -18.44
C ARG A 182 -3.96 1.49 -18.56
N ASP A 183 -4.55 1.86 -19.68
CA ASP A 183 -5.99 1.76 -19.91
C ASP A 183 -6.46 0.30 -19.91
N LYS A 184 -5.66 -0.63 -20.47
CA LYS A 184 -5.93 -2.07 -20.37
C LYS A 184 -5.93 -2.56 -18.92
N LEU A 185 -4.95 -2.14 -18.12
CA LEU A 185 -4.86 -2.51 -16.72
C LEU A 185 -6.01 -1.92 -15.89
N ALA A 186 -6.36 -0.65 -16.13
CA ALA A 186 -7.50 0.01 -15.50
C ALA A 186 -8.83 -0.71 -15.83
N SER A 187 -9.04 -1.06 -17.11
CA SER A 187 -10.23 -1.79 -17.56
C SER A 187 -10.33 -3.19 -16.93
N ALA A 188 -9.20 -3.89 -16.82
CA ALA A 188 -9.17 -5.21 -16.17
C ALA A 188 -9.50 -5.12 -14.68
N ARG A 189 -9.05 -4.05 -14.00
CA ARG A 189 -9.39 -3.76 -12.61
C ARG A 189 -10.88 -3.48 -12.42
N ASP A 190 -11.45 -2.62 -13.25
CA ASP A 190 -12.88 -2.27 -13.20
C ASP A 190 -13.77 -3.51 -13.42
N LEU A 191 -13.36 -4.39 -14.34
CA LEU A 191 -14.07 -5.64 -14.59
C LEU A 191 -14.00 -6.59 -13.37
N LYS A 192 -12.83 -6.68 -12.72
CA LYS A 192 -12.66 -7.48 -11.51
C LYS A 192 -13.53 -6.94 -10.36
N GLU A 193 -13.54 -5.63 -10.15
CA GLU A 193 -14.35 -4.98 -9.13
C GLU A 193 -15.86 -5.20 -9.35
N LYS A 194 -16.32 -5.08 -10.62
CA LYS A 194 -17.72 -5.38 -10.97
C LYS A 194 -18.08 -6.84 -10.73
N LEU A 195 -17.16 -7.76 -11.03
CA LEU A 195 -17.35 -9.18 -10.79
C LEU A 195 -17.43 -9.50 -9.30
N ASP A 196 -16.61 -8.90 -8.48
CA ASP A 196 -16.63 -9.10 -7.03
C ASP A 196 -17.89 -8.51 -6.39
N ARG A 197 -18.34 -7.33 -6.85
CA ARG A 197 -19.65 -6.77 -6.43
C ARG A 197 -20.84 -7.64 -6.83
N ALA A 198 -20.75 -8.35 -7.96
CA ALA A 198 -21.82 -9.25 -8.40
C ALA A 198 -21.82 -10.60 -7.66
N ARG A 199 -20.71 -10.96 -6.99
CA ARG A 199 -20.57 -12.18 -6.18
C ARG A 199 -20.94 -11.98 -4.70
N ALA A 200 -20.92 -10.74 -4.21
CA ALA A 200 -21.29 -10.35 -2.86
C ALA A 200 -22.79 -10.17 -2.74
#